data_f12b7ebdb8ffc8a24635eb68712506fd
#
_entry.id   f12b7ebdb8ffc8a24635eb68712506fd
#
_cell.length_a   1.000
_cell.length_b   1.000
_cell.length_c   1.000
_cell.angle_alpha   90.00
_cell.angle_beta   90.00
_cell.angle_gamma   90.00
#
_symmetry.space_group_name_H-M   'P 1'
#
loop_
_entity.id
_entity.type
_entity.pdbx_description
1 polymer ?
#
loop_
_entity_poly.entity_id
_entity_poly.type
_entity_poly.pdbx_seq_one_letter_code
_entity_poly.pdbx_strand_id
1 'polypeptide(L)'
;QMCIRDSLYREVPQHAVGDYFRTMYDLMVLAFETDITRVFTFSTGDEGKGLPIPEINLNQTRHSLSHHNGDPEQLRRLTESDIFNYEQFAYFIDRLSQVEDEHGKLIDSTQCLYGSGMAYGHSHGTANVPTVLAGGAALGYRHGQHLDFNQGHFDGYDLSDSQAHYLLCSRPLNAEARLSNLLLTMGKMAGTEIDSFSDSLKPL
;
A
#
# COMPACT_ATOMS: atom_id res chain seq x y z
N GLN A 1 16.42 7.92 -32.66
CA GLN A 1 15.55 7.29 -31.66
C GLN A 1 14.92 8.40 -30.86
N MET A 2 13.74 8.84 -31.26
CA MET A 2 12.94 9.80 -30.53
C MET A 2 12.43 9.08 -29.29
N CYS A 3 12.80 9.57 -28.11
CA CYS A 3 12.45 8.94 -26.84
C CYS A 3 10.95 9.02 -26.62
N ILE A 4 10.25 7.93 -26.80
CA ILE A 4 8.83 7.74 -26.40
C ILE A 4 8.61 8.14 -24.93
N ARG A 5 9.65 8.19 -24.10
CA ARG A 5 9.61 8.62 -22.71
C ARG A 5 9.09 10.04 -22.49
N ASP A 6 9.40 11.00 -23.35
CA ASP A 6 9.00 12.40 -23.14
C ASP A 6 7.51 12.63 -23.39
N SER A 7 6.87 11.81 -24.22
CA SER A 7 5.43 11.92 -24.49
C SER A 7 4.53 11.34 -23.39
N LEU A 8 5.09 10.50 -22.50
CA LEU A 8 4.39 9.88 -21.38
C LEU A 8 4.71 10.54 -20.03
N TYR A 9 5.69 11.46 -20.00
CA TYR A 9 6.00 12.20 -18.79
C TYR A 9 4.90 13.22 -18.51
N ARG A 10 4.16 13.05 -17.42
CA ARG A 10 3.26 14.05 -16.89
C ARG A 10 3.79 14.50 -15.54
N GLU A 11 4.01 15.79 -15.40
CA GLU A 11 4.17 16.37 -14.08
C GLU A 11 2.89 16.15 -13.28
N VAL A 12 3.03 15.70 -12.02
CA VAL A 12 1.89 15.62 -11.12
C VAL A 12 1.38 17.04 -10.92
N PRO A 13 0.11 17.34 -11.24
CA PRO A 13 -0.42 18.68 -11.04
C PRO A 13 -0.40 18.96 -9.53
N GLN A 14 0.35 19.99 -9.14
CA GLN A 14 0.53 20.35 -7.73
C GLN A 14 -0.77 20.74 -7.00
N HIS A 15 -1.86 20.91 -7.72
CA HIS A 15 -3.17 21.32 -7.20
C HIS A 15 -4.28 20.30 -7.40
N ALA A 16 -3.99 19.16 -8.03
CA ALA A 16 -4.96 18.12 -8.35
C ALA A 16 -4.33 16.71 -8.25
N VAL A 17 -3.73 16.42 -7.10
CA VAL A 17 -3.01 15.16 -6.83
C VAL A 17 -3.97 13.97 -6.88
N GLY A 18 -5.18 14.13 -6.34
CA GLY A 18 -6.21 13.09 -6.37
C GLY A 18 -6.65 12.77 -7.79
N ASP A 19 -6.85 13.77 -8.65
CA ASP A 19 -7.20 13.55 -10.06
C ASP A 19 -6.08 12.83 -10.82
N TYR A 20 -4.83 13.14 -10.51
CA TYR A 20 -3.70 12.41 -11.07
C TYR A 20 -3.72 10.94 -10.67
N PHE A 21 -3.90 10.63 -9.38
CA PHE A 21 -3.95 9.24 -8.91
C PHE A 21 -5.12 8.48 -9.54
N ARG A 22 -6.31 9.08 -9.59
CA ARG A 22 -7.48 8.46 -10.23
C ARG A 22 -7.25 8.22 -11.71
N THR A 23 -6.64 9.16 -12.43
CA THR A 23 -6.27 8.97 -13.84
C THR A 23 -5.31 7.79 -14.01
N MET A 24 -4.30 7.66 -13.14
CA MET A 24 -3.38 6.52 -13.18
C MET A 24 -4.09 5.20 -12.89
N TYR A 25 -4.98 5.18 -11.90
CA TYR A 25 -5.79 4.00 -11.59
C TYR A 25 -6.75 3.63 -12.74
N ASP A 26 -7.38 4.59 -13.39
CA ASP A 26 -8.22 4.33 -14.57
C ASP A 26 -7.41 3.74 -15.73
N LEU A 27 -6.19 4.21 -15.94
CA LEU A 27 -5.28 3.63 -16.95
C LEU A 27 -4.85 2.20 -16.59
N MET A 28 -4.64 1.90 -15.30
CA MET A 28 -4.34 0.55 -14.82
C MET A 28 -5.54 -0.39 -15.05
N VAL A 29 -6.75 0.06 -14.73
CA VAL A 29 -7.98 -0.70 -14.97
C VAL A 29 -8.15 -0.99 -16.46
N LEU A 30 -8.01 0.03 -17.31
CA LEU A 30 -8.11 -0.13 -18.78
C LEU A 30 -7.07 -1.11 -19.32
N ALA A 31 -5.84 -1.08 -18.79
CA ALA A 31 -4.78 -1.98 -19.23
C ALA A 31 -5.02 -3.43 -18.79
N PHE A 32 -5.65 -3.66 -17.63
CA PHE A 32 -6.12 -4.98 -17.21
C PHE A 32 -7.29 -5.45 -18.07
N GLU A 33 -8.31 -4.60 -18.28
CA GLU A 33 -9.49 -4.90 -19.10
C GLU A 33 -9.12 -5.30 -20.55
N THR A 34 -8.08 -4.67 -21.08
CA THR A 34 -7.61 -4.94 -22.46
C THR A 34 -6.49 -5.97 -22.53
N ASP A 35 -6.12 -6.60 -21.41
CA ASP A 35 -5.03 -7.58 -21.27
C ASP A 35 -3.67 -7.11 -21.85
N ILE A 36 -3.43 -5.79 -21.83
CA ILE A 36 -2.12 -5.22 -22.23
C ILE A 36 -1.04 -5.63 -21.23
N THR A 37 -1.38 -5.72 -19.95
CA THR A 37 -0.52 -6.24 -18.89
C THR A 37 -1.36 -6.87 -17.79
N ARG A 38 -0.73 -7.77 -17.02
CA ARG A 38 -1.34 -8.45 -15.88
C ARG A 38 -0.69 -8.09 -14.55
N VAL A 39 0.30 -7.23 -14.55
CA VAL A 39 1.02 -6.79 -13.35
C VAL A 39 1.32 -5.32 -13.42
N PHE A 40 1.00 -4.61 -12.33
CA PHE A 40 1.39 -3.22 -12.12
C PHE A 40 2.08 -3.04 -10.78
N THR A 41 3.00 -2.09 -10.77
CA THR A 41 3.48 -1.44 -9.55
C THR A 41 3.29 0.06 -9.72
N PHE A 42 2.71 0.70 -8.70
CA PHE A 42 2.46 2.13 -8.71
C PHE A 42 2.85 2.74 -7.36
N SER A 43 3.69 3.77 -7.39
CA SER A 43 4.06 4.53 -6.21
C SER A 43 3.32 5.87 -6.19
N THR A 44 2.58 6.14 -5.11
CA THR A 44 1.83 7.39 -4.91
C THR A 44 2.71 8.54 -4.42
N GLY A 45 4.01 8.32 -4.26
CA GLY A 45 5.00 9.32 -3.86
C GLY A 45 6.39 8.70 -3.73
N ASP A 46 7.39 9.54 -3.54
CA ASP A 46 8.72 9.11 -3.17
C ASP A 46 8.92 9.19 -1.64
N GLU A 47 9.81 8.37 -1.12
CA GLU A 47 10.09 8.28 0.31
C GLU A 47 10.79 9.55 0.85
N GLY A 48 11.51 10.26 0.00
CA GLY A 48 12.33 11.41 0.41
C GLY A 48 11.58 12.73 0.49
N LYS A 49 10.52 12.90 -0.29
CA LYS A 49 9.81 14.18 -0.37
C LYS A 49 8.32 14.02 -0.12
N GLY A 50 7.66 13.11 -0.84
CA GLY A 50 6.21 13.02 -0.89
C GLY A 50 5.60 14.26 -1.57
N LEU A 51 4.30 14.24 -1.76
CA LEU A 51 3.57 15.36 -2.36
C LEU A 51 2.76 16.09 -1.30
N PRO A 52 2.71 17.44 -1.33
CA PRO A 52 1.64 18.16 -0.65
C PRO A 52 0.30 17.81 -1.32
N ILE A 53 -0.79 17.91 -0.57
CA ILE A 53 -2.16 17.61 -1.05
C ILE A 53 -3.03 18.85 -0.85
N PRO A 54 -2.95 19.84 -1.75
CA PRO A 54 -3.67 21.11 -1.59
C PRO A 54 -5.19 20.93 -1.56
N GLU A 55 -5.73 19.88 -2.15
CA GLU A 55 -7.18 19.58 -2.15
C GLU A 55 -7.75 19.43 -0.75
N ILE A 56 -6.93 19.02 0.21
CA ILE A 56 -7.29 18.91 1.63
C ILE A 56 -6.58 19.96 2.50
N ASN A 57 -6.12 21.05 1.89
CA ASN A 57 -5.35 22.11 2.53
C ASN A 57 -4.06 21.61 3.22
N LEU A 58 -3.46 20.55 2.70
CA LEU A 58 -2.23 19.97 3.20
C LEU A 58 -1.04 20.44 2.36
N ASN A 59 -0.37 21.49 2.82
CA ASN A 59 0.78 22.09 2.12
C ASN A 59 2.12 21.45 2.52
N GLN A 60 2.13 20.68 3.60
CA GLN A 60 3.30 19.92 4.04
C GLN A 60 3.34 18.57 3.34
N THR A 61 4.55 18.10 3.06
CA THR A 61 4.72 16.75 2.51
C THR A 61 4.46 15.68 3.57
N ARG A 62 4.02 14.50 3.16
CA ARG A 62 3.84 13.38 4.07
C ARG A 62 5.13 13.01 4.82
N HIS A 63 6.30 13.10 4.15
CA HIS A 63 7.59 12.92 4.78
C HIS A 63 7.80 13.89 5.93
N SER A 64 7.59 15.21 5.71
CA SER A 64 7.71 16.20 6.77
C SER A 64 6.78 15.93 7.95
N LEU A 65 5.54 15.52 7.69
CA LEU A 65 4.55 15.19 8.71
C LEU A 65 4.91 13.91 9.48
N SER A 66 5.57 12.95 8.84
CA SER A 66 5.98 11.71 9.49
C SER A 66 7.01 11.92 10.60
N HIS A 67 7.75 13.04 10.56
CA HIS A 67 8.67 13.45 11.63
C HIS A 67 8.00 14.33 12.70
N HIS A 68 6.82 13.96 13.13
CA HIS A 68 5.90 14.73 13.98
C HIS A 68 6.38 14.98 15.42
N ASN A 69 7.43 14.32 15.92
CA ASN A 69 7.95 14.46 17.28
C ASN A 69 6.87 14.37 18.40
N GLY A 70 5.77 13.68 18.15
CA GLY A 70 4.64 13.59 19.07
C GLY A 70 3.70 14.81 19.02
N ASP A 71 3.89 15.78 18.13
CA ASP A 71 3.01 16.93 17.98
C ASP A 71 1.62 16.48 17.50
N PRO A 72 0.54 16.75 18.27
CA PRO A 72 -0.81 16.27 17.94
C PRO A 72 -1.36 16.84 16.64
N GLU A 73 -1.00 18.06 16.28
CA GLU A 73 -1.47 18.68 15.03
C GLU A 73 -0.78 18.04 13.81
N GLN A 74 0.51 17.76 13.89
CA GLN A 74 1.22 17.04 12.83
C GLN A 74 0.69 15.60 12.67
N LEU A 75 0.40 14.90 13.76
CA LEU A 75 -0.22 13.58 13.73
C LEU A 75 -1.60 13.64 13.07
N ARG A 76 -2.42 14.64 13.40
CA ARG A 76 -3.73 14.82 12.77
C ARG A 76 -3.58 15.05 11.26
N ARG A 77 -2.64 15.90 10.84
CA ARG A 77 -2.35 16.17 9.42
C ARG A 77 -1.81 14.95 8.69
N LEU A 78 -0.95 14.16 9.34
CA LEU A 78 -0.47 12.90 8.79
C LEU A 78 -1.62 11.93 8.57
N THR A 79 -2.53 11.82 9.54
CA THR A 79 -3.73 10.99 9.41
C THR A 79 -4.62 11.44 8.24
N GLU A 80 -4.82 12.74 8.03
CA GLU A 80 -5.55 13.27 6.88
C GLU A 80 -4.89 12.89 5.55
N SER A 81 -3.56 12.95 5.49
CA SER A 81 -2.80 12.48 4.32
C SER A 81 -2.99 10.98 4.07
N ASP A 82 -2.99 10.17 5.12
CA ASP A 82 -3.18 8.73 4.99
C ASP A 82 -4.61 8.39 4.55
N ILE A 83 -5.62 9.04 5.13
CA ILE A 83 -7.03 8.90 4.70
C ILE A 83 -7.17 9.23 3.22
N PHE A 84 -6.63 10.36 2.78
CA PHE A 84 -6.68 10.75 1.38
C PHE A 84 -6.10 9.66 0.45
N ASN A 85 -4.93 9.11 0.80
CA ASN A 85 -4.32 8.05 0.00
C ASN A 85 -5.16 6.76 -0.02
N TYR A 86 -5.75 6.37 1.12
CA TYR A 86 -6.65 5.21 1.19
C TYR A 86 -7.93 5.43 0.38
N GLU A 87 -8.47 6.65 0.33
CA GLU A 87 -9.62 7.00 -0.52
C GLU A 87 -9.30 6.83 -2.00
N GLN A 88 -8.09 7.20 -2.44
CA GLN A 88 -7.68 6.97 -3.82
C GLN A 88 -7.51 5.47 -4.12
N PHE A 89 -6.97 4.70 -3.19
CA PHE A 89 -6.90 3.24 -3.34
C PHE A 89 -8.31 2.62 -3.36
N ALA A 90 -9.22 3.07 -2.50
CA ALA A 90 -10.62 2.63 -2.52
C ALA A 90 -11.29 2.94 -3.86
N TYR A 91 -11.03 4.10 -4.45
CA TYR A 91 -11.47 4.41 -5.81
C TYR A 91 -11.00 3.37 -6.84
N PHE A 92 -9.73 2.97 -6.78
CA PHE A 92 -9.19 1.93 -7.67
C PHE A 92 -9.93 0.59 -7.52
N ILE A 93 -10.16 0.16 -6.27
CA ILE A 93 -10.93 -1.06 -5.98
C ILE A 93 -12.36 -0.97 -6.52
N ASP A 94 -13.02 0.18 -6.34
CA ASP A 94 -14.36 0.41 -6.88
C ASP A 94 -14.37 0.33 -8.41
N ARG A 95 -13.40 0.94 -9.09
CA ARG A 95 -13.26 0.87 -10.55
C ARG A 95 -13.09 -0.56 -11.05
N LEU A 96 -12.24 -1.38 -10.41
CA LEU A 96 -12.08 -2.79 -10.74
C LEU A 96 -13.39 -3.59 -10.53
N SER A 97 -14.20 -3.20 -9.53
CA SER A 97 -15.47 -3.86 -9.24
C SER A 97 -16.59 -3.55 -10.25
N GLN A 98 -16.43 -2.47 -11.01
CA GLN A 98 -17.39 -2.03 -12.05
C GLN A 98 -17.12 -2.69 -13.41
N VAL A 99 -15.93 -3.24 -13.64
CA VAL A 99 -15.62 -3.97 -14.87
C VAL A 99 -16.02 -5.42 -14.70
N GLU A 100 -16.81 -5.92 -15.65
CA GLU A 100 -17.30 -7.31 -15.68
C GLU A 100 -17.14 -7.88 -17.08
N ASP A 101 -16.65 -9.11 -17.17
CA ASP A 101 -16.52 -9.89 -18.38
C ASP A 101 -17.18 -11.26 -18.24
N GLU A 102 -16.94 -12.18 -19.18
CA GLU A 102 -17.48 -13.55 -19.17
C GLU A 102 -16.98 -14.41 -17.99
N HIS A 103 -15.93 -13.97 -17.28
CA HIS A 103 -15.34 -14.65 -16.11
C HIS A 103 -15.79 -14.04 -14.78
N GLY A 104 -16.54 -12.94 -14.81
CA GLY A 104 -17.02 -12.20 -13.64
C GLY A 104 -16.39 -10.82 -13.50
N LYS A 105 -16.41 -10.28 -12.28
CA LYS A 105 -15.84 -8.97 -12.02
C LYS A 105 -14.31 -9.01 -12.01
N LEU A 106 -13.70 -8.01 -12.63
CA LEU A 106 -12.25 -7.90 -12.71
C LEU A 106 -11.58 -7.91 -11.33
N ILE A 107 -12.19 -7.31 -10.32
CA ILE A 107 -11.71 -7.33 -8.94
C ILE A 107 -11.59 -8.75 -8.37
N ASP A 108 -12.47 -9.68 -8.78
CA ASP A 108 -12.48 -11.04 -8.24
C ASP A 108 -11.27 -11.87 -8.70
N SER A 109 -10.69 -11.52 -9.85
CA SER A 109 -9.47 -12.13 -10.39
C SER A 109 -8.20 -11.30 -10.19
N THR A 110 -8.30 -10.12 -9.56
CA THR A 110 -7.18 -9.19 -9.37
C THR A 110 -6.77 -9.12 -7.90
N GLN A 111 -5.48 -9.30 -7.62
CA GLN A 111 -4.89 -9.12 -6.29
C GLN A 111 -4.33 -7.69 -6.17
N CYS A 112 -4.83 -6.92 -5.22
CA CYS A 112 -4.41 -5.54 -4.99
C CYS A 112 -3.75 -5.42 -3.62
N LEU A 113 -2.42 -5.27 -3.58
CA LEU A 113 -1.66 -5.03 -2.35
C LEU A 113 -1.37 -3.54 -2.23
N TYR A 114 -1.74 -2.96 -1.11
CA TYR A 114 -1.46 -1.57 -0.76
C TYR A 114 -0.75 -1.49 0.58
N GLY A 115 0.27 -0.66 0.67
CA GLY A 115 1.03 -0.47 1.90
C GLY A 115 2.17 0.53 1.74
N SER A 116 3.00 0.61 2.75
CA SER A 116 4.18 1.47 2.81
C SER A 116 5.42 0.64 3.12
N GLY A 117 6.60 1.13 2.78
CA GLY A 117 7.88 0.53 3.19
C GLY A 117 8.24 0.77 4.65
N MET A 118 7.50 1.63 5.35
CA MET A 118 7.75 1.98 6.75
C MET A 118 6.47 1.87 7.58
N ALA A 119 6.59 1.33 8.79
CA ALA A 119 5.51 1.30 9.78
C ALA A 119 5.41 2.62 10.55
N TYR A 120 6.56 3.26 10.82
CA TYR A 120 6.64 4.48 11.60
C TYR A 120 7.71 5.41 11.02
N GLY A 121 7.26 6.42 10.29
CA GLY A 121 8.14 7.32 9.54
C GLY A 121 9.11 8.12 10.41
N HIS A 122 8.72 8.48 11.65
CA HIS A 122 9.55 9.27 12.55
C HIS A 122 10.88 8.57 12.89
N SER A 123 10.88 7.26 13.07
CA SER A 123 12.09 6.44 13.35
C SER A 123 12.62 5.70 12.14
N HIS A 124 11.99 5.85 10.96
CA HIS A 124 12.24 5.05 9.76
C HIS A 124 12.11 3.54 10.03
N GLY A 125 11.18 3.18 10.93
CA GLY A 125 10.95 1.79 11.31
C GLY A 125 10.29 0.99 10.19
N THR A 126 10.87 -0.15 9.83
CA THR A 126 10.44 -1.00 8.72
C THR A 126 9.84 -2.33 9.16
N ALA A 127 9.75 -2.56 10.48
CA ALA A 127 9.10 -3.75 11.02
C ALA A 127 7.61 -3.50 11.31
N ASN A 128 6.82 -4.57 11.32
CA ASN A 128 5.38 -4.53 11.65
C ASN A 128 4.57 -3.59 10.74
N VAL A 129 4.88 -3.62 9.45
CA VAL A 129 4.29 -2.73 8.44
C VAL A 129 2.84 -3.13 8.19
N PRO A 130 1.86 -2.21 8.34
CA PRO A 130 0.48 -2.48 7.98
C PRO A 130 0.33 -2.57 6.46
N THR A 131 -0.38 -3.59 6.00
CA THR A 131 -0.70 -3.80 4.59
C THR A 131 -2.17 -4.12 4.40
N VAL A 132 -2.72 -3.74 3.25
CA VAL A 132 -4.08 -4.08 2.84
C VAL A 132 -4.02 -4.93 1.59
N LEU A 133 -4.67 -6.08 1.62
CA LEU A 133 -4.89 -6.92 0.45
C LEU A 133 -6.38 -6.88 0.10
N ALA A 134 -6.69 -6.56 -1.14
CA ALA A 134 -8.06 -6.50 -1.65
C ALA A 134 -8.18 -7.28 -2.97
N GLY A 135 -9.39 -7.69 -3.33
CA GLY A 135 -9.67 -8.45 -4.54
C GLY A 135 -9.25 -9.91 -4.48
N GLY A 136 -9.32 -10.60 -5.59
CA GLY A 136 -8.90 -12.00 -5.71
C GLY A 136 -9.85 -13.01 -5.08
N ALA A 137 -11.14 -12.72 -4.96
CA ALA A 137 -12.11 -13.66 -4.41
C ALA A 137 -12.19 -14.97 -5.24
N ALA A 138 -12.09 -14.86 -6.56
CA ALA A 138 -12.03 -16.02 -7.46
C ALA A 138 -10.72 -16.82 -7.33
N LEU A 139 -9.67 -16.20 -6.77
CA LEU A 139 -8.39 -16.84 -6.49
C LEU A 139 -8.36 -17.55 -5.12
N GLY A 140 -9.43 -17.41 -4.33
CA GLY A 140 -9.59 -18.09 -3.04
C GLY A 140 -9.35 -17.22 -1.81
N TYR A 141 -9.13 -15.93 -1.98
CA TYR A 141 -9.00 -15.00 -0.84
C TYR A 141 -10.32 -14.81 -0.09
N ARG A 142 -10.22 -14.71 1.23
CA ARG A 142 -11.32 -14.37 2.13
C ARG A 142 -11.06 -13.01 2.75
N HIS A 143 -11.94 -12.06 2.45
CA HIS A 143 -11.81 -10.67 2.92
C HIS A 143 -12.68 -10.38 4.15
N GLY A 144 -12.61 -9.13 4.63
CA GLY A 144 -13.39 -8.67 5.76
C GLY A 144 -12.80 -9.06 7.12
N GLN A 145 -11.51 -9.37 7.17
CA GLN A 145 -10.80 -9.73 8.41
C GLN A 145 -9.57 -8.85 8.63
N HIS A 146 -9.23 -8.65 9.89
CA HIS A 146 -7.96 -8.07 10.31
C HIS A 146 -7.08 -9.19 10.87
N LEU A 147 -5.91 -9.38 10.29
CA LEU A 147 -4.93 -10.37 10.73
C LEU A 147 -3.83 -9.66 11.51
N ASP A 148 -3.86 -9.81 12.84
CA ASP A 148 -2.81 -9.31 13.71
C ASP A 148 -1.77 -10.41 13.96
N PHE A 149 -0.68 -10.36 13.21
CA PHE A 149 0.43 -11.30 13.35
C PHE A 149 1.29 -11.06 14.59
N ASN A 150 1.07 -9.96 15.31
CA ASN A 150 1.79 -9.61 16.52
C ASN A 150 1.03 -10.04 17.79
N GLN A 151 -0.18 -10.56 17.64
CA GLN A 151 -0.98 -11.02 18.77
C GLN A 151 -0.22 -12.03 19.63
N GLY A 152 -0.11 -11.77 20.93
CA GLY A 152 0.67 -12.60 21.85
C GLY A 152 2.19 -12.33 21.87
N HIS A 153 2.67 -11.37 21.10
CA HIS A 153 4.10 -11.01 21.03
C HIS A 153 4.41 -9.64 21.66
N PHE A 154 3.46 -9.05 22.40
CA PHE A 154 3.63 -7.75 23.07
C PHE A 154 4.23 -7.84 24.48
N ASP A 155 4.57 -9.03 24.94
CA ASP A 155 5.13 -9.23 26.28
C ASP A 155 6.43 -8.44 26.45
N GLY A 156 6.47 -7.61 27.51
CA GLY A 156 7.62 -6.76 27.81
C GLY A 156 7.61 -5.38 27.17
N TYR A 157 6.59 -5.02 26.40
CA TYR A 157 6.42 -3.68 25.85
C TYR A 157 5.42 -2.87 26.67
N ASP A 158 5.85 -1.75 27.21
CA ASP A 158 4.96 -0.73 27.79
C ASP A 158 4.56 0.23 26.67
N LEU A 159 3.35 0.05 26.14
CA LEU A 159 2.83 0.88 25.03
C LEU A 159 2.55 2.34 25.46
N SER A 160 2.60 2.65 26.75
CA SER A 160 2.53 4.02 27.26
C SER A 160 3.87 4.75 27.18
N ASP A 161 4.98 4.01 27.03
CA ASP A 161 6.30 4.59 26.83
C ASP A 161 6.47 5.05 25.38
N SER A 162 6.84 6.32 25.19
CA SER A 162 7.13 6.87 23.86
C SER A 162 8.24 6.13 23.10
N GLN A 163 9.16 5.47 23.82
CA GLN A 163 10.22 4.65 23.24
C GLN A 163 9.71 3.29 22.74
N ALA A 164 8.58 2.81 23.23
CA ALA A 164 8.00 1.54 22.79
C ALA A 164 7.70 1.59 21.28
N HIS A 165 7.21 2.71 20.74
CA HIS A 165 6.95 2.87 19.31
C HIS A 165 8.21 2.70 18.46
N TYR A 166 9.36 3.19 18.92
CA TYR A 166 10.64 2.96 18.24
C TYR A 166 11.03 1.49 18.21
N LEU A 167 10.87 0.80 19.31
CA LEU A 167 11.22 -0.62 19.42
C LEU A 167 10.28 -1.48 18.57
N LEU A 168 8.97 -1.23 18.65
CA LEU A 168 7.94 -1.94 17.88
C LEU A 168 8.14 -1.81 16.37
N CYS A 169 8.57 -0.64 15.89
CA CYS A 169 8.74 -0.39 14.48
C CYS A 169 10.13 -0.74 13.94
N SER A 170 11.11 -0.98 14.84
CA SER A 170 12.50 -1.29 14.47
C SER A 170 12.81 -2.78 14.47
N ARG A 171 12.00 -3.60 15.15
CA ARG A 171 12.20 -5.04 15.27
C ARG A 171 10.88 -5.77 15.03
N PRO A 172 10.89 -6.87 14.25
CA PRO A 172 9.68 -7.69 14.12
C PRO A 172 9.34 -8.30 15.49
N LEU A 173 8.11 -8.14 15.92
CA LEU A 173 7.57 -8.81 17.11
C LEU A 173 7.46 -10.31 16.88
N ASN A 174 6.98 -10.68 15.70
CA ASN A 174 6.87 -12.06 15.26
C ASN A 174 7.79 -12.28 14.05
N ALA A 175 8.94 -12.90 14.28
CA ALA A 175 9.95 -13.15 13.24
C ALA A 175 9.48 -14.13 12.13
N GLU A 176 8.41 -14.89 12.38
CA GLU A 176 7.82 -15.77 11.37
C GLU A 176 6.83 -15.05 10.45
N ALA A 177 6.27 -13.92 10.87
CA ALA A 177 5.33 -13.12 10.09
C ALA A 177 6.08 -12.18 9.14
N ARG A 178 6.55 -12.71 8.03
CA ARG A 178 7.32 -11.96 7.04
C ARG A 178 6.43 -11.49 5.90
N LEU A 179 6.69 -10.29 5.39
CA LEU A 179 5.98 -9.80 4.19
C LEU A 179 6.21 -10.73 2.98
N SER A 180 7.38 -11.35 2.90
CA SER A 180 7.70 -12.34 1.87
C SER A 180 6.80 -13.58 1.91
N ASN A 181 6.22 -13.95 3.07
CA ASN A 181 5.22 -15.00 3.17
C ASN A 181 3.92 -14.61 2.44
N LEU A 182 3.48 -13.35 2.58
CA LEU A 182 2.33 -12.83 1.85
C LEU A 182 2.62 -12.78 0.35
N LEU A 183 3.79 -12.32 -0.06
CA LEU A 183 4.17 -12.26 -1.48
C LEU A 183 4.28 -13.66 -2.10
N LEU A 184 4.78 -14.65 -1.34
CA LEU A 184 4.76 -16.06 -1.76
C LEU A 184 3.33 -16.57 -1.93
N THR A 185 2.42 -16.24 -1.00
CA THR A 185 1.00 -16.59 -1.11
C THR A 185 0.38 -15.97 -2.36
N MET A 186 0.61 -14.68 -2.59
CA MET A 186 0.11 -13.98 -3.76
C MET A 186 0.61 -14.60 -5.06
N GLY A 187 1.89 -14.98 -5.14
CA GLY A 187 2.46 -15.69 -6.29
C GLY A 187 1.76 -17.02 -6.54
N LYS A 188 1.57 -17.84 -5.49
CA LYS A 188 0.86 -19.13 -5.61
C LYS A 188 -0.60 -18.95 -6.04
N MET A 189 -1.31 -17.97 -5.48
CA MET A 189 -2.70 -17.67 -5.86
C MET A 189 -2.80 -17.14 -7.31
N ALA A 190 -1.74 -16.50 -7.82
CA ALA A 190 -1.63 -16.13 -9.23
C ALA A 190 -1.28 -17.30 -10.16
N GLY A 191 -1.19 -18.53 -9.64
CA GLY A 191 -0.90 -19.74 -10.42
C GLY A 191 0.58 -19.97 -10.70
N THR A 192 1.49 -19.34 -9.97
CA THR A 192 2.93 -19.60 -10.13
C THR A 192 3.37 -20.83 -9.31
N GLU A 193 4.24 -21.66 -9.89
CA GLU A 193 4.82 -22.83 -9.24
C GLU A 193 6.10 -22.47 -8.49
N ILE A 194 6.01 -21.53 -7.52
CA ILE A 194 7.14 -21.13 -6.68
C ILE A 194 7.04 -21.76 -5.29
N ASP A 195 8.16 -22.25 -4.77
CA ASP A 195 8.21 -22.84 -3.43
C ASP A 195 8.67 -21.83 -2.37
N SER A 196 9.37 -20.79 -2.78
CA SER A 196 9.88 -19.75 -1.88
C SER A 196 9.96 -18.41 -2.60
N PHE A 197 9.92 -17.32 -1.84
CA PHE A 197 10.14 -15.97 -2.32
C PHE A 197 10.98 -15.20 -1.28
N SER A 198 12.17 -14.71 -1.69
CA SER A 198 13.11 -14.03 -0.80
C SER A 198 13.39 -14.86 0.46
N ASP A 199 13.12 -14.31 1.64
CA ASP A 199 13.29 -14.92 2.95
C ASP A 199 12.00 -15.56 3.50
N SER A 200 11.02 -15.86 2.64
CA SER A 200 9.77 -16.51 3.06
C SER A 200 10.03 -17.86 3.74
N LEU A 201 9.26 -18.14 4.78
CA LEU A 201 9.30 -19.43 5.49
C LEU A 201 8.20 -20.37 5.00
N LYS A 202 7.02 -19.84 4.73
CA LYS A 202 5.82 -20.56 4.31
C LYS A 202 4.83 -19.58 3.70
N PRO A 203 3.85 -20.03 2.91
CA PRO A 203 2.69 -19.21 2.56
C PRO A 203 1.89 -18.82 3.80
N LEU A 204 1.15 -17.71 3.74
CA LEU A 204 0.20 -17.31 4.76
C LEU A 204 -1.10 -18.11 4.65
#